data_a8a0f2592d4e28c2a65e33f8d054a938
#
_entry.id   a8a0f2592d4e28c2a65e33f8d054a938
#
_cell.length_a   1.000
_cell.length_b   1.000
_cell.length_c   1.000
_cell.angle_alpha   90.00
_cell.angle_beta   90.00
_cell.angle_gamma   90.00
#
_symmetry.space_group_name_H-M   'P 1'
#
loop_
_entity.id
_entity.type
_entity.pdbx_description
1 polymer ?
#
loop_
_entity_poly.entity_id
_entity_poly.type
_entity_poly.pdbx_seq_one_letter_code
_entity_poly.pdbx_strand_id
1 'polypeptide(L)'
;MAAPATEHVRNIVLVGQDGAGKTSLAEAMLHVSGRTPRMGTTHDGKSYLDYDDEEIRRKCTIGTTISPIPYRDYKINLLDTSGHPDFIGDTLATMQAAEMALFVVDAVAGPQVMTTKLWREAEDMRLSRAVFINHIDRENADFDTAMALLHARFGSRLGPVTIPIGVDKDFEGVIDIIRMKARYFDAGSEKERIEEIPPEYADAAQAARDKLCDLVAEADDDLMMKYLDGEEQLTQDELEQLLEKAIAQELFIPVFVGSTIIEQGIQGVMEDIATYFPHPRHHGRFRLANGEETFVDETGEPAAFIFKTVSDPFVGRLSFLKVISGVLEPGMELINARTGKKDRLGHLYVMMGKEATDVKSAKAGDIIVVPKPTDTRAGDTMSKSGDVAIDPLPLPVPQYPVAIEAANKKDEDKLGTFLARAAENDPTLIINRSEETHQTVITAMGEAQNATLIARLKEQTGVEAKLIPVRIPYRETIRKTAEAQGRHKKQTGGAGQFGDCWLRIEPNPGAGYEFVAELVGGTIPRGHLPAIDKGVPDAMR
;
A
#
# COMPACT_ATOMS: atom_id res chain seq x y z
N MET A 1 -5.79 0.98 27.02
CA MET A 1 -5.16 2.33 27.06
C MET A 1 -6.22 3.36 26.69
N ALA A 2 -6.14 4.58 27.19
CA ALA A 2 -6.98 5.68 26.71
C ALA A 2 -6.54 6.04 25.28
N ALA A 3 -7.49 6.44 24.40
CA ALA A 3 -7.14 6.90 23.07
C ALA A 3 -6.29 8.19 23.16
N PRO A 4 -5.14 8.28 22.48
CA PRO A 4 -4.32 9.48 22.47
C PRO A 4 -5.09 10.67 21.89
N ALA A 5 -4.68 11.88 22.21
CA ALA A 5 -5.14 13.07 21.48
C ALA A 5 -4.57 13.04 20.07
N THR A 6 -5.32 13.55 19.08
CA THR A 6 -4.89 13.53 17.66
C THR A 6 -3.54 14.21 17.44
N GLU A 7 -3.25 15.25 18.20
CA GLU A 7 -1.96 15.97 18.17
C GLU A 7 -0.76 15.10 18.58
N HIS A 8 -1.01 14.05 19.37
CA HIS A 8 0.01 13.09 19.81
C HIS A 8 0.04 11.81 18.99
N VAL A 9 -0.65 11.76 17.85
CA VAL A 9 -0.59 10.64 16.91
C VAL A 9 0.35 10.98 15.76
N ARG A 10 1.17 10.01 15.35
CA ARG A 10 1.99 10.05 14.13
C ARG A 10 1.75 8.80 13.32
N ASN A 11 1.26 8.93 12.09
CA ASN A 11 1.07 7.80 11.20
C ASN A 11 2.13 7.85 10.10
N ILE A 12 3.03 6.89 10.12
CA ILE A 12 4.22 6.86 9.28
C ILE A 12 4.23 5.60 8.46
N VAL A 13 4.32 5.75 7.15
CA VAL A 13 4.52 4.63 6.25
C VAL A 13 5.99 4.52 5.86
N LEU A 14 6.59 3.35 6.04
CA LEU A 14 7.93 3.03 5.56
C LEU A 14 7.85 2.59 4.11
N VAL A 15 8.53 3.31 3.23
CA VAL A 15 8.53 3.07 1.79
C VAL A 15 9.96 3.05 1.23
N GLY A 16 10.13 2.45 0.07
CA GLY A 16 11.42 2.35 -0.60
C GLY A 16 11.59 1.02 -1.32
N GLN A 17 12.76 0.81 -1.89
CA GLN A 17 13.10 -0.39 -2.63
C GLN A 17 13.12 -1.64 -1.73
N ASP A 18 12.85 -2.80 -2.33
CA ASP A 18 13.08 -4.08 -1.66
C ASP A 18 14.57 -4.25 -1.29
N GLY A 19 14.83 -4.76 -0.07
CA GLY A 19 16.18 -4.90 0.46
C GLY A 19 16.82 -3.62 1.03
N ALA A 20 16.15 -2.45 1.00
CA ALA A 20 16.67 -1.22 1.62
C ALA A 20 16.65 -1.23 3.16
N GLY A 21 15.96 -2.19 3.78
CA GLY A 21 15.91 -2.36 5.23
C GLY A 21 14.73 -1.69 5.92
N LYS A 22 13.57 -1.54 5.25
CA LYS A 22 12.33 -0.97 5.84
C LYS A 22 11.88 -1.74 7.08
N THR A 23 11.66 -3.04 6.93
CA THR A 23 11.27 -3.91 8.04
C THR A 23 12.34 -3.96 9.13
N SER A 24 13.64 -3.93 8.76
CA SER A 24 14.73 -3.83 9.72
C SER A 24 14.68 -2.51 10.52
N LEU A 25 14.32 -1.39 9.87
CA LEU A 25 14.12 -0.11 10.54
C LEU A 25 12.93 -0.17 11.50
N ALA A 26 11.82 -0.76 11.07
CA ALA A 26 10.65 -0.96 11.92
C ALA A 26 10.97 -1.81 13.16
N GLU A 27 11.68 -2.93 12.97
CA GLU A 27 12.11 -3.82 14.05
C GLU A 27 13.09 -3.12 15.02
N ALA A 28 14.03 -2.32 14.49
CA ALA A 28 14.94 -1.52 15.31
C ALA A 28 14.18 -0.47 16.14
N MET A 29 13.21 0.23 15.54
CA MET A 29 12.36 1.18 16.26
C MET A 29 11.55 0.50 17.37
N LEU A 30 11.03 -0.70 17.13
CA LEU A 30 10.34 -1.49 18.15
C LEU A 30 11.25 -1.89 19.30
N HIS A 31 12.47 -2.31 18.99
CA HIS A 31 13.44 -2.71 20.02
C HIS A 31 13.92 -1.51 20.84
N VAL A 32 14.38 -0.46 20.18
CA VAL A 32 14.89 0.77 20.84
C VAL A 32 13.81 1.46 21.69
N SER A 33 12.52 1.35 21.30
CA SER A 33 11.40 1.84 22.12
C SER A 33 11.05 0.94 23.31
N GLY A 34 11.73 -0.20 23.46
CA GLY A 34 11.41 -1.21 24.50
C GLY A 34 10.11 -1.97 24.25
N ARG A 35 9.52 -1.86 23.03
CA ARG A 35 8.29 -2.56 22.68
C ARG A 35 8.51 -4.06 22.50
N THR A 36 9.68 -4.44 22.00
CA THR A 36 10.12 -5.83 21.87
C THR A 36 11.39 -6.07 22.70
N PRO A 37 11.55 -7.26 23.30
CA PRO A 37 12.72 -7.58 24.14
C PRO A 37 14.00 -7.80 23.34
N ARG A 38 13.91 -7.88 22.02
CA ARG A 38 15.02 -8.05 21.08
C ARG A 38 14.61 -7.51 19.73
N MET A 39 15.57 -7.14 18.91
CA MET A 39 15.35 -6.84 17.52
C MET A 39 14.93 -8.09 16.75
N GLY A 40 13.83 -8.02 16.00
CA GLY A 40 13.46 -9.06 15.04
C GLY A 40 14.29 -8.97 13.77
N THR A 41 14.41 -10.08 13.05
CA THR A 41 15.11 -10.11 11.76
C THR A 41 14.32 -10.92 10.73
N THR A 42 14.22 -10.42 9.51
CA THR A 42 13.56 -11.10 8.40
C THR A 42 14.41 -12.25 7.89
N HIS A 43 15.74 -12.13 7.97
CA HIS A 43 16.67 -13.10 7.40
C HIS A 43 16.59 -14.49 8.05
N ASP A 44 16.39 -14.55 9.35
CA ASP A 44 16.28 -15.81 10.13
C ASP A 44 14.83 -16.15 10.52
N GLY A 45 13.83 -15.42 9.96
CA GLY A 45 12.41 -15.67 10.16
C GLY A 45 11.92 -15.34 11.58
N LYS A 46 12.57 -14.41 12.27
CA LYS A 46 12.24 -14.00 13.64
C LYS A 46 11.74 -12.56 13.74
N SER A 47 11.28 -11.99 12.64
CA SER A 47 10.62 -10.69 12.61
C SER A 47 9.28 -10.77 13.35
N TYR A 48 8.94 -9.71 14.06
CA TYR A 48 7.61 -9.53 14.65
C TYR A 48 6.60 -9.03 13.61
N LEU A 49 7.10 -8.43 12.52
CA LEU A 49 6.30 -7.79 11.48
C LEU A 49 6.06 -8.72 10.28
N ASP A 50 7.10 -9.40 9.78
CA ASP A 50 6.98 -10.43 8.74
C ASP A 50 6.62 -11.77 9.38
N TYR A 51 5.35 -12.01 9.58
CA TYR A 51 4.83 -13.17 10.31
C TYR A 51 4.02 -14.15 9.46
N ASP A 52 3.71 -13.80 8.22
CA ASP A 52 3.08 -14.70 7.24
C ASP A 52 4.09 -15.76 6.82
N ASP A 53 3.68 -17.03 6.74
CA ASP A 53 4.58 -18.13 6.41
C ASP A 53 5.28 -17.92 5.06
N GLU A 54 4.62 -17.24 4.11
CA GLU A 54 5.19 -16.92 2.82
C GLU A 54 6.23 -15.77 2.90
N GLU A 55 6.03 -14.79 3.79
CA GLU A 55 7.03 -13.75 4.10
C GLU A 55 8.28 -14.37 4.72
N ILE A 56 8.08 -15.24 5.70
CA ILE A 56 9.17 -15.98 6.36
C ILE A 56 9.93 -16.84 5.35
N ARG A 57 9.23 -17.55 4.46
CA ARG A 57 9.83 -18.40 3.43
C ARG A 57 10.62 -17.60 2.40
N ARG A 58 10.10 -16.46 1.97
CA ARG A 58 10.73 -15.58 0.97
C ARG A 58 11.73 -14.61 1.58
N LYS A 59 11.71 -14.43 2.89
CA LYS A 59 12.52 -13.44 3.62
C LYS A 59 12.31 -12.02 3.12
N CYS A 60 11.08 -11.69 2.80
CA CYS A 60 10.67 -10.37 2.34
C CYS A 60 9.22 -10.06 2.73
N THR A 61 8.95 -8.82 3.01
CA THR A 61 7.61 -8.30 3.31
C THR A 61 6.73 -8.36 2.08
N ILE A 62 5.56 -8.95 2.20
CA ILE A 62 4.54 -9.06 1.15
C ILE A 62 3.38 -8.08 1.40
N GLY A 63 2.85 -8.11 2.61
CA GLY A 63 1.73 -7.27 3.01
C GLY A 63 2.12 -6.22 4.03
N THR A 64 1.37 -5.12 4.09
CA THR A 64 1.58 -4.09 5.11
C THR A 64 1.30 -4.64 6.50
N THR A 65 2.22 -4.39 7.41
CA THR A 65 2.07 -4.66 8.84
C THR A 65 2.06 -3.35 9.62
N ILE A 66 1.19 -3.27 10.62
CA ILE A 66 1.05 -2.10 11.48
C ILE A 66 1.65 -2.41 12.84
N SER A 67 2.40 -1.44 13.36
CA SER A 67 2.94 -1.52 14.72
C SER A 67 2.82 -0.19 15.44
N PRO A 68 2.03 -0.12 16.52
CA PRO A 68 1.94 1.06 17.35
C PRO A 68 3.14 1.11 18.31
N ILE A 69 3.89 2.17 18.26
CA ILE A 69 5.01 2.45 19.15
C ILE A 69 4.60 3.58 20.11
N PRO A 70 4.40 3.31 21.40
CA PRO A 70 4.30 4.37 22.38
C PRO A 70 5.70 4.98 22.58
N TYR A 71 5.81 6.28 22.36
CA TYR A 71 7.04 7.02 22.51
C TYR A 71 6.78 8.30 23.28
N ARG A 72 7.23 8.39 24.55
CA ARG A 72 6.85 9.47 25.48
C ARG A 72 5.32 9.62 25.54
N ASP A 73 4.78 10.81 25.25
CA ASP A 73 3.34 11.09 25.20
C ASP A 73 2.71 10.83 23.81
N TYR A 74 3.52 10.38 22.84
CA TYR A 74 3.08 10.14 21.46
C TYR A 74 2.76 8.67 21.20
N LYS A 75 1.90 8.45 20.24
CA LYS A 75 1.64 7.16 19.61
C LYS A 75 2.09 7.23 18.15
N ILE A 76 3.15 6.54 17.82
CA ILE A 76 3.62 6.39 16.45
C ILE A 76 3.00 5.10 15.88
N ASN A 77 2.08 5.23 14.94
CA ASN A 77 1.59 4.10 14.15
C ASN A 77 2.55 3.90 12.98
N LEU A 78 3.40 2.90 13.08
CA LEU A 78 4.36 2.55 12.05
C LEU A 78 3.73 1.55 11.10
N LEU A 79 3.72 1.87 9.80
CA LEU A 79 3.15 1.08 8.72
C LEU A 79 4.32 0.56 7.87
N ASP A 80 4.73 -0.68 8.11
CA ASP A 80 5.78 -1.32 7.29
C ASP A 80 5.18 -1.89 6.03
N THR A 81 5.75 -1.57 4.85
CA THR A 81 5.21 -1.95 3.55
C THR A 81 6.21 -2.73 2.70
N SER A 82 5.69 -3.47 1.72
CA SER A 82 6.51 -4.15 0.73
C SER A 82 7.24 -3.16 -0.19
N GLY A 83 8.50 -3.44 -0.47
CA GLY A 83 9.28 -2.73 -1.51
C GLY A 83 9.27 -3.41 -2.87
N HIS A 84 8.58 -4.55 -2.99
CA HIS A 84 8.52 -5.31 -4.23
C HIS A 84 7.43 -4.76 -5.16
N PRO A 85 7.69 -4.56 -6.47
CA PRO A 85 6.74 -3.95 -7.40
C PRO A 85 5.42 -4.71 -7.55
N ASP A 86 5.42 -6.03 -7.36
CA ASP A 86 4.21 -6.86 -7.49
C ASP A 86 3.20 -6.64 -6.33
N PHE A 87 3.64 -6.06 -5.21
CA PHE A 87 2.80 -5.76 -4.04
C PHE A 87 2.54 -4.27 -3.84
N ILE A 88 2.82 -3.46 -4.86
CA ILE A 88 2.68 -1.99 -4.79
C ILE A 88 1.25 -1.54 -4.45
N GLY A 89 0.23 -2.31 -4.81
CA GLY A 89 -1.16 -1.95 -4.53
C GLY A 89 -1.45 -1.80 -3.04
N ASP A 90 -0.98 -2.73 -2.22
CA ASP A 90 -1.11 -2.67 -0.76
C ASP A 90 -0.31 -1.49 -0.16
N THR A 91 0.90 -1.21 -0.72
CA THR A 91 1.72 -0.06 -0.32
C THR A 91 0.99 1.26 -0.58
N LEU A 92 0.42 1.45 -1.79
CA LEU A 92 -0.29 2.69 -2.14
C LEU A 92 -1.56 2.89 -1.31
N ALA A 93 -2.33 1.82 -1.08
CA ALA A 93 -3.50 1.86 -0.22
C ALA A 93 -3.13 2.25 1.23
N THR A 94 -1.99 1.74 1.72
CA THR A 94 -1.46 2.06 3.04
C THR A 94 -0.98 3.51 3.14
N MET A 95 -0.35 4.04 2.09
CA MET A 95 0.10 5.44 2.06
C MET A 95 -1.06 6.43 2.27
N GLN A 96 -2.28 6.10 1.82
CA GLN A 96 -3.47 6.93 2.09
C GLN A 96 -3.83 7.06 3.58
N ALA A 97 -3.40 6.11 4.42
CA ALA A 97 -3.69 6.14 5.85
C ALA A 97 -2.64 6.91 6.67
N ALA A 98 -1.53 7.31 6.05
CA ALA A 98 -0.43 8.02 6.70
C ALA A 98 -0.45 9.53 6.40
N GLU A 99 0.17 10.31 7.27
CA GLU A 99 0.48 11.72 7.02
C GLU A 99 1.93 11.90 6.56
N MET A 100 2.78 10.89 6.76
CA MET A 100 4.20 10.94 6.44
C MET A 100 4.68 9.65 5.80
N ALA A 101 5.55 9.80 4.77
CA ALA A 101 6.30 8.72 4.16
C ALA A 101 7.79 8.83 4.54
N LEU A 102 8.32 7.83 5.24
CA LEU A 102 9.74 7.68 5.53
C LEU A 102 10.38 6.75 4.50
N PHE A 103 11.16 7.34 3.60
CA PHE A 103 11.86 6.64 2.52
C PHE A 103 13.14 6.02 3.05
N VAL A 104 13.20 4.69 3.07
CA VAL A 104 14.43 3.96 3.43
C VAL A 104 15.25 3.74 2.16
N VAL A 105 16.48 4.25 2.16
CA VAL A 105 17.40 4.21 1.02
C VAL A 105 18.71 3.56 1.45
N ASP A 106 19.20 2.64 0.66
CA ASP A 106 20.49 1.97 0.91
C ASP A 106 21.65 2.95 0.59
N ALA A 107 22.61 3.09 1.50
CA ALA A 107 23.73 4.03 1.38
C ALA A 107 24.65 3.75 0.18
N VAL A 108 24.74 2.47 -0.24
CA VAL A 108 25.57 2.06 -1.38
C VAL A 108 24.80 2.20 -2.69
N ALA A 109 23.56 1.72 -2.74
CA ALA A 109 22.75 1.66 -3.97
C ALA A 109 22.06 2.98 -4.31
N GLY A 110 21.86 3.86 -3.33
CA GLY A 110 21.10 5.09 -3.49
C GLY A 110 19.61 4.88 -3.80
N PRO A 111 18.89 5.90 -4.28
CA PRO A 111 17.48 5.82 -4.64
C PRO A 111 17.27 4.97 -5.89
N GLN A 112 16.52 3.89 -5.77
CA GLN A 112 16.22 2.93 -6.84
C GLN A 112 14.84 3.16 -7.47
N VAL A 113 14.41 2.24 -8.34
CA VAL A 113 13.19 2.37 -9.15
C VAL A 113 11.94 2.52 -8.28
N MET A 114 11.76 1.65 -7.28
CA MET A 114 10.59 1.71 -6.40
C MET A 114 10.62 2.97 -5.53
N THR A 115 11.80 3.36 -5.03
CA THR A 115 11.96 4.63 -4.31
C THR A 115 11.47 5.81 -5.15
N THR A 116 11.88 5.87 -6.42
CA THR A 116 11.47 6.96 -7.33
C THR A 116 9.97 6.93 -7.64
N LYS A 117 9.40 5.74 -7.84
CA LYS A 117 7.98 5.59 -8.12
C LYS A 117 7.13 6.03 -6.92
N LEU A 118 7.44 5.50 -5.74
CA LEU A 118 6.71 5.84 -4.51
C LEU A 118 6.91 7.29 -4.08
N TRP A 119 8.04 7.91 -4.44
CA TRP A 119 8.27 9.34 -4.21
C TRP A 119 7.25 10.22 -4.93
N ARG A 120 6.97 9.92 -6.20
CA ARG A 120 5.97 10.64 -6.99
C ARG A 120 4.57 10.45 -6.42
N GLU A 121 4.24 9.22 -6.04
CA GLU A 121 2.95 8.93 -5.40
C GLU A 121 2.80 9.71 -4.08
N ALA A 122 3.86 9.79 -3.26
CA ALA A 122 3.85 10.60 -2.03
C ALA A 122 3.69 12.11 -2.31
N GLU A 123 4.28 12.60 -3.40
CA GLU A 123 4.07 13.98 -3.88
C GLU A 123 2.62 14.24 -4.28
N ASP A 124 2.05 13.36 -5.09
CA ASP A 124 0.66 13.47 -5.56
C ASP A 124 -0.33 13.40 -4.40
N MET A 125 -0.02 12.59 -3.38
CA MET A 125 -0.79 12.50 -2.12
C MET A 125 -0.53 13.65 -1.16
N ARG A 126 0.47 14.48 -1.41
CA ARG A 126 0.94 15.55 -0.51
C ARG A 126 1.33 15.03 0.87
N LEU A 127 1.98 13.87 0.93
CA LEU A 127 2.53 13.34 2.18
C LEU A 127 3.80 14.09 2.55
N SER A 128 3.96 14.44 3.82
CA SER A 128 5.26 14.86 4.33
C SER A 128 6.27 13.74 4.12
N ARG A 129 7.47 14.09 3.68
CA ARG A 129 8.51 13.11 3.32
C ARG A 129 9.73 13.28 4.20
N ALA A 130 10.38 12.18 4.50
CA ALA A 130 11.72 12.13 5.05
C ALA A 130 12.49 10.96 4.42
N VAL A 131 13.80 10.99 4.54
CA VAL A 131 14.68 9.92 4.06
C VAL A 131 15.49 9.38 5.24
N PHE A 132 15.60 8.06 5.31
CA PHE A 132 16.57 7.38 6.18
C PHE A 132 17.58 6.64 5.30
N ILE A 133 18.81 7.13 5.27
CA ILE A 133 19.94 6.47 4.61
C ILE A 133 20.41 5.36 5.55
N ASN A 134 20.10 4.12 5.17
CA ASN A 134 20.42 2.92 5.93
C ASN A 134 21.68 2.23 5.42
N HIS A 135 22.24 1.35 6.21
CA HIS A 135 23.42 0.55 5.86
C HIS A 135 24.70 1.35 5.65
N ILE A 136 24.85 2.44 6.37
CA ILE A 136 26.08 3.25 6.31
C ILE A 136 27.32 2.50 6.87
N ASP A 137 27.08 1.42 7.61
CA ASP A 137 28.06 0.47 8.14
C ASP A 137 28.56 -0.56 7.12
N ARG A 138 28.04 -0.56 5.89
CA ARG A 138 28.45 -1.49 4.84
C ARG A 138 29.68 -1.01 4.08
N GLU A 139 30.45 -1.96 3.57
CA GLU A 139 31.58 -1.71 2.67
C GLU A 139 31.13 -0.88 1.44
N ASN A 140 31.89 0.16 1.11
CA ASN A 140 31.61 1.12 0.06
C ASN A 140 30.39 2.04 0.33
N ALA A 141 29.84 2.10 1.54
CA ALA A 141 28.86 3.10 1.88
C ALA A 141 29.52 4.47 2.03
N ASP A 142 28.92 5.49 1.39
CA ASP A 142 29.40 6.85 1.44
C ASP A 142 28.22 7.83 1.53
N PHE A 143 28.20 8.60 2.62
CA PHE A 143 27.10 9.51 2.92
C PHE A 143 26.97 10.65 1.90
N ASP A 144 28.09 11.26 1.51
CA ASP A 144 28.09 12.38 0.57
C ASP A 144 27.65 11.95 -0.82
N THR A 145 28.08 10.77 -1.26
CA THR A 145 27.63 10.15 -2.51
C THR A 145 26.11 9.85 -2.46
N ALA A 146 25.62 9.29 -1.36
CA ALA A 146 24.19 9.01 -1.20
C ALA A 146 23.37 10.31 -1.22
N MET A 147 23.81 11.36 -0.52
CA MET A 147 23.20 12.69 -0.55
C MET A 147 23.20 13.30 -1.96
N ALA A 148 24.31 13.21 -2.68
CA ALA A 148 24.41 13.71 -4.05
C ALA A 148 23.41 13.00 -5.00
N LEU A 149 23.24 11.67 -4.87
CA LEU A 149 22.27 10.90 -5.62
C LEU A 149 20.81 11.28 -5.27
N LEU A 150 20.53 11.52 -3.99
CA LEU A 150 19.23 12.00 -3.53
C LEU A 150 18.92 13.40 -4.11
N HIS A 151 19.85 14.33 -4.03
CA HIS A 151 19.69 15.68 -4.62
C HIS A 151 19.50 15.63 -6.14
N ALA A 152 20.28 14.83 -6.84
CA ALA A 152 20.16 14.67 -8.29
C ALA A 152 18.79 14.10 -8.70
N ARG A 153 18.15 13.29 -7.84
CA ARG A 153 16.89 12.61 -8.15
C ARG A 153 15.66 13.38 -7.68
N PHE A 154 15.72 14.01 -6.50
CA PHE A 154 14.56 14.58 -5.80
C PHE A 154 14.66 16.08 -5.51
N GLY A 155 15.79 16.71 -5.88
CA GLY A 155 15.96 18.15 -5.80
C GLY A 155 16.63 18.65 -4.52
N SER A 156 16.65 19.98 -4.33
CA SER A 156 17.45 20.65 -3.31
C SER A 156 16.79 20.82 -1.95
N ARG A 157 15.51 20.44 -1.80
CA ARG A 157 14.78 20.56 -0.53
C ARG A 157 15.22 19.56 0.54
N LEU A 158 16.03 18.55 0.17
CA LEU A 158 16.57 17.58 1.11
C LEU A 158 17.75 18.19 1.87
N GLY A 159 17.78 18.01 3.18
CA GLY A 159 18.91 18.44 4.01
C GLY A 159 19.16 17.45 5.14
N PRO A 160 20.44 17.19 5.49
CA PRO A 160 20.77 16.30 6.59
C PRO A 160 20.37 16.92 7.92
N VAL A 161 19.64 16.15 8.73
CA VAL A 161 19.40 16.44 10.14
C VAL A 161 20.30 15.59 11.04
N THR A 162 20.90 14.54 10.47
CA THR A 162 21.99 13.79 11.10
C THR A 162 23.11 13.55 10.10
N ILE A 163 24.37 13.57 10.55
CA ILE A 163 25.54 13.18 9.75
C ILE A 163 26.30 12.04 10.48
N PRO A 164 26.95 11.11 9.75
CA PRO A 164 27.60 9.95 10.37
C PRO A 164 28.90 10.32 11.09
N ILE A 165 29.21 9.61 12.18
CA ILE A 165 30.52 9.57 12.83
C ILE A 165 31.20 8.28 12.40
N GLY A 166 32.26 8.39 11.61
CA GLY A 166 32.88 7.26 10.93
C GLY A 166 32.10 6.81 9.70
N VAL A 167 32.66 5.87 8.96
CA VAL A 167 32.07 5.28 7.74
C VAL A 167 32.41 3.80 7.69
N ASP A 168 31.62 3.00 6.99
CA ASP A 168 31.84 1.56 6.83
C ASP A 168 31.93 0.88 8.21
N LYS A 169 32.96 0.09 8.44
CA LYS A 169 33.19 -0.62 9.72
C LYS A 169 33.55 0.29 10.89
N ASP A 170 33.95 1.51 10.60
CA ASP A 170 34.29 2.52 11.61
C ASP A 170 33.08 3.42 11.95
N PHE A 171 31.90 3.11 11.41
CA PHE A 171 30.66 3.82 11.76
C PHE A 171 30.24 3.47 13.20
N GLU A 172 30.22 4.46 14.09
CA GLU A 172 29.96 4.27 15.52
C GLU A 172 28.86 5.17 16.10
N GLY A 173 28.39 6.16 15.34
CA GLY A 173 27.34 7.06 15.81
C GLY A 173 26.92 8.10 14.79
N VAL A 174 26.06 9.02 15.22
CA VAL A 174 25.60 10.13 14.39
C VAL A 174 25.72 11.46 15.11
N ILE A 175 25.89 12.54 14.37
CA ILE A 175 25.79 13.89 14.90
C ILE A 175 24.39 14.41 14.59
N ASP A 176 23.66 14.77 15.62
CA ASP A 176 22.37 15.45 15.57
C ASP A 176 22.62 16.94 15.27
N ILE A 177 22.28 17.35 14.07
CA ILE A 177 22.49 18.71 13.58
C ILE A 177 21.49 19.69 14.18
N ILE A 178 20.31 19.21 14.57
CA ILE A 178 19.29 20.05 15.20
C ILE A 178 19.73 20.45 16.60
N ARG A 179 20.31 19.52 17.37
CA ARG A 179 20.71 19.76 18.78
C ARG A 179 22.20 19.99 18.97
N MET A 180 22.98 19.83 17.91
CA MET A 180 24.45 19.93 17.90
C MET A 180 25.10 19.04 18.97
N LYS A 181 24.78 17.74 18.91
CA LYS A 181 25.29 16.70 19.81
C LYS A 181 25.66 15.45 19.05
N ALA A 182 26.66 14.72 19.54
CA ALA A 182 26.98 13.38 19.08
C ALA A 182 26.12 12.35 19.83
N ARG A 183 25.57 11.37 19.11
CA ARG A 183 24.69 10.32 19.64
C ARG A 183 25.25 8.96 19.29
N TYR A 184 25.40 8.11 20.29
CA TYR A 184 25.93 6.75 20.18
C TYR A 184 24.97 5.77 20.83
N PHE A 185 24.77 4.62 20.25
CA PHE A 185 23.98 3.54 20.82
C PHE A 185 24.91 2.35 21.11
N ASP A 186 25.13 2.07 22.37
CA ASP A 186 25.96 0.94 22.77
C ASP A 186 25.12 -0.35 22.81
N ALA A 187 25.57 -1.39 22.13
CA ALA A 187 24.86 -2.66 22.03
C ALA A 187 24.51 -3.23 23.43
N GLY A 188 23.22 -3.50 23.64
CA GLY A 188 22.70 -3.96 24.95
C GLY A 188 22.39 -2.84 25.94
N SER A 189 22.53 -1.58 25.56
CA SER A 189 22.07 -0.43 26.34
C SER A 189 20.59 -0.14 26.05
N GLU A 190 19.83 0.28 27.04
CA GLU A 190 18.46 0.78 26.85
C GLU A 190 18.43 2.27 26.46
N LYS A 191 19.55 2.96 26.47
CA LYS A 191 19.64 4.40 26.24
C LYS A 191 20.84 4.75 25.37
N GLU A 192 20.61 5.75 24.50
CA GLU A 192 21.70 6.41 23.78
C GLU A 192 22.62 7.16 24.75
N ARG A 193 23.89 7.22 24.41
CA ARG A 193 24.89 8.07 25.00
C ARG A 193 25.00 9.35 24.17
N ILE A 194 24.70 10.48 24.78
CA ILE A 194 24.72 11.80 24.12
C ILE A 194 25.95 12.57 24.64
N GLU A 195 26.80 13.01 23.74
CA GLU A 195 28.08 13.67 24.04
C GLU A 195 28.26 14.95 23.21
N GLU A 196 29.32 15.70 23.52
CA GLU A 196 29.75 16.83 22.68
C GLU A 196 30.28 16.29 21.32
N ILE A 197 30.14 17.10 20.28
CA ILE A 197 30.64 16.76 18.94
C ILE A 197 32.17 16.62 19.01
N PRO A 198 32.75 15.52 18.50
CA PRO A 198 34.19 15.37 18.40
C PRO A 198 34.80 16.51 17.58
N PRO A 199 35.95 17.08 17.98
CA PRO A 199 36.54 18.28 17.37
C PRO A 199 36.77 18.16 15.86
N GLU A 200 37.06 16.95 15.36
CA GLU A 200 37.28 16.65 13.94
C GLU A 200 35.99 16.77 13.09
N TYR A 201 34.81 16.72 13.70
CA TYR A 201 33.53 16.89 13.02
C TYR A 201 32.88 18.25 13.24
N ALA A 202 33.46 19.13 14.07
CA ALA A 202 32.86 20.41 14.46
C ALA A 202 32.55 21.31 13.26
N ASP A 203 33.50 21.45 12.33
CA ASP A 203 33.33 22.29 11.15
C ASP A 203 32.26 21.72 10.19
N ALA A 204 32.25 20.41 10.00
CA ALA A 204 31.25 19.73 9.17
C ALA A 204 29.84 19.85 9.76
N ALA A 205 29.71 19.69 11.08
CA ALA A 205 28.45 19.85 11.79
C ALA A 205 27.92 21.29 11.70
N GLN A 206 28.79 22.28 11.87
CA GLN A 206 28.41 23.70 11.75
C GLN A 206 27.96 24.01 10.32
N ALA A 207 28.70 23.60 9.31
CA ALA A 207 28.32 23.79 7.92
C ALA A 207 26.97 23.12 7.56
N ALA A 208 26.70 21.92 8.11
CA ALA A 208 25.42 21.26 7.96
C ALA A 208 24.29 22.01 8.68
N ARG A 209 24.56 22.58 9.87
CA ARG A 209 23.62 23.42 10.63
C ARG A 209 23.27 24.69 9.89
N ASP A 210 24.25 25.39 9.33
CA ASP A 210 24.04 26.63 8.57
C ASP A 210 23.15 26.33 7.33
N LYS A 211 23.46 25.26 6.61
CA LYS A 211 22.65 24.81 5.47
C LYS A 211 21.23 24.41 5.88
N LEU A 212 21.04 23.80 7.04
CA LEU A 212 19.72 23.49 7.59
C LEU A 212 18.93 24.78 7.83
N CYS A 213 19.53 25.78 8.47
CA CYS A 213 18.91 27.08 8.71
C CYS A 213 18.49 27.75 7.40
N ASP A 214 19.36 27.74 6.38
CA ASP A 214 19.05 28.27 5.03
C ASP A 214 17.80 27.60 4.43
N LEU A 215 17.70 26.26 4.55
CA LEU A 215 16.59 25.49 3.96
C LEU A 215 15.26 25.70 4.68
N VAL A 216 15.25 25.92 5.99
CA VAL A 216 14.02 26.05 6.76
C VAL A 216 13.55 27.48 6.97
N ALA A 217 14.43 28.47 6.75
CA ALA A 217 14.12 29.88 6.96
C ALA A 217 12.91 30.36 6.14
N GLU A 218 12.71 29.82 4.92
CA GLU A 218 11.59 30.17 4.03
C GLU A 218 10.21 29.83 4.58
N ALA A 219 10.13 29.05 5.67
CA ALA A 219 8.86 28.61 6.25
C ALA A 219 8.14 29.70 7.07
N ASP A 220 8.83 30.80 7.42
CA ASP A 220 8.27 31.89 8.20
C ASP A 220 8.93 33.21 7.82
N ASP A 221 8.15 34.17 7.29
CA ASP A 221 8.65 35.44 6.77
C ASP A 221 9.34 36.29 7.82
N ASP A 222 8.84 36.33 9.06
CA ASP A 222 9.40 37.13 10.14
C ASP A 222 10.76 36.57 10.62
N LEU A 223 10.85 35.25 10.76
CA LEU A 223 12.09 34.58 11.13
C LEU A 223 13.11 34.56 9.99
N MET A 224 12.64 34.51 8.74
CA MET A 224 13.50 34.66 7.56
C MET A 224 14.13 36.03 7.51
N MET A 225 13.38 37.12 7.74
CA MET A 225 13.93 38.46 7.80
C MET A 225 14.97 38.60 8.90
N LYS A 226 14.68 38.12 10.12
CA LYS A 226 15.64 38.11 11.25
C LYS A 226 16.93 37.36 10.88
N TYR A 227 16.83 36.20 10.23
CA TYR A 227 17.97 35.39 9.81
C TYR A 227 18.82 36.09 8.75
N LEU A 228 18.18 36.73 7.74
CA LEU A 228 18.87 37.42 6.64
C LEU A 228 19.54 38.74 7.06
N ASP A 229 18.98 39.45 8.04
CA ASP A 229 19.57 40.69 8.55
C ASP A 229 20.90 40.44 9.29
N GLY A 230 21.17 39.17 9.68
CA GLY A 230 22.46 38.73 10.20
C GLY A 230 22.86 39.32 11.56
N GLU A 231 21.95 40.07 12.21
CA GLU A 231 22.22 40.66 13.53
C GLU A 231 22.12 39.67 14.68
N GLU A 232 21.29 38.63 14.50
CA GLU A 232 21.10 37.56 15.49
C GLU A 232 20.98 36.18 14.83
N GLN A 233 21.66 35.19 15.39
CA GLN A 233 21.44 33.79 14.99
C GLN A 233 20.07 33.30 15.49
N LEU A 234 19.46 32.36 14.73
CA LEU A 234 18.24 31.68 15.18
C LEU A 234 18.51 30.96 16.50
N THR A 235 17.65 31.18 17.47
CA THR A 235 17.65 30.40 18.73
C THR A 235 17.24 28.95 18.43
N GLN A 236 17.49 28.05 19.39
CA GLN A 236 17.07 26.65 19.26
C GLN A 236 15.56 26.52 19.09
N ASP A 237 14.78 27.26 19.87
CA ASP A 237 13.31 27.23 19.82
C ASP A 237 12.77 27.74 18.48
N GLU A 238 13.38 28.81 17.92
CA GLU A 238 13.01 29.34 16.60
C GLU A 238 13.33 28.36 15.48
N LEU A 239 14.48 27.68 15.53
CA LEU A 239 14.80 26.64 14.55
C LEU A 239 13.83 25.46 14.63
N GLU A 240 13.47 25.01 15.82
CA GLU A 240 12.51 23.90 15.99
C GLU A 240 11.12 24.27 15.45
N GLN A 241 10.67 25.53 15.65
CA GLN A 241 9.42 26.02 15.05
C GLN A 241 9.50 26.09 13.53
N LEU A 242 10.63 26.56 12.96
CA LEU A 242 10.86 26.57 11.52
C LEU A 242 10.87 25.16 10.94
N LEU A 243 11.50 24.19 11.61
CA LEU A 243 11.52 22.80 11.19
C LEU A 243 10.11 22.22 11.10
N GLU A 244 9.29 22.37 12.14
CA GLU A 244 7.91 21.88 12.15
C GLU A 244 7.11 22.47 10.99
N LYS A 245 7.20 23.79 10.77
CA LYS A 245 6.52 24.50 9.66
C LYS A 245 7.03 24.05 8.30
N ALA A 246 8.37 24.00 8.12
CA ALA A 246 8.99 23.66 6.83
C ALA A 246 8.67 22.21 6.41
N ILE A 247 8.65 21.26 7.35
CA ILE A 247 8.27 19.88 7.10
C ILE A 247 6.78 19.77 6.76
N ALA A 248 5.91 20.45 7.51
CA ALA A 248 4.47 20.44 7.26
C ALA A 248 4.08 21.10 5.92
N GLN A 249 4.83 22.10 5.48
CA GLN A 249 4.64 22.80 4.20
C GLN A 249 5.38 22.15 3.02
N GLU A 250 6.08 21.03 3.25
CA GLU A 250 6.90 20.33 2.26
C GLU A 250 8.04 21.21 1.65
N LEU A 251 8.46 22.24 2.35
CA LEU A 251 9.58 23.09 1.96
C LEU A 251 10.93 22.45 2.28
N PHE A 252 10.96 21.62 3.32
CA PHE A 252 12.13 20.89 3.78
C PHE A 252 11.85 19.41 3.91
N ILE A 253 12.78 18.57 3.48
CA ILE A 253 12.72 17.11 3.57
C ILE A 253 13.92 16.64 4.38
N PRO A 254 13.75 16.26 5.64
CA PRO A 254 14.85 15.83 6.50
C PRO A 254 15.45 14.51 6.04
N VAL A 255 16.77 14.45 6.07
CA VAL A 255 17.54 13.24 5.77
C VAL A 255 18.27 12.79 7.03
N PHE A 256 17.93 11.58 7.46
CA PHE A 256 18.58 10.86 8.55
C PHE A 256 19.57 9.85 7.98
N VAL A 257 20.57 9.49 8.78
CA VAL A 257 21.53 8.43 8.47
C VAL A 257 21.69 7.50 9.64
N GLY A 258 21.90 6.22 9.37
CA GLY A 258 22.11 5.23 10.43
C GLY A 258 22.33 3.82 9.89
N SER A 259 22.38 2.89 10.83
CA SER A 259 22.39 1.46 10.55
C SER A 259 21.38 0.74 11.43
N THR A 260 20.47 0.05 10.80
CA THR A 260 19.46 -0.76 11.49
C THR A 260 20.08 -2.00 12.15
N ILE A 261 21.20 -2.51 11.62
CA ILE A 261 21.85 -3.74 12.13
C ILE A 261 22.50 -3.50 13.47
N ILE A 262 23.15 -2.37 13.63
CA ILE A 262 23.83 -1.96 14.88
C ILE A 262 23.02 -0.92 15.67
N GLU A 263 21.78 -0.65 15.26
CA GLU A 263 20.79 0.24 15.90
C GLU A 263 21.25 1.69 16.11
N GLN A 264 22.23 2.16 15.32
CA GLN A 264 22.73 3.53 15.38
C GLN A 264 21.82 4.50 14.60
N GLY A 265 21.53 5.65 15.22
CA GLY A 265 20.72 6.73 14.62
C GLY A 265 19.21 6.53 14.74
N ILE A 266 18.71 5.44 15.34
CA ILE A 266 17.28 5.09 15.35
C ILE A 266 16.48 5.93 16.35
N GLN A 267 17.00 6.10 17.57
CA GLN A 267 16.29 6.82 18.63
C GLN A 267 16.09 8.30 18.27
N GLY A 268 17.10 8.93 17.65
CA GLY A 268 17.01 10.30 17.16
C GLY A 268 15.91 10.48 16.11
N VAL A 269 15.78 9.53 15.16
CA VAL A 269 14.70 9.53 14.18
C VAL A 269 13.33 9.50 14.85
N MET A 270 13.13 8.64 15.87
CA MET A 270 11.85 8.56 16.59
C MET A 270 11.55 9.84 17.36
N GLU A 271 12.57 10.47 17.96
CA GLU A 271 12.44 11.74 18.66
C GLU A 271 12.00 12.87 17.73
N ASP A 272 12.68 13.00 16.59
CA ASP A 272 12.37 14.04 15.59
C ASP A 272 11.01 13.83 14.95
N ILE A 273 10.65 12.57 14.65
CA ILE A 273 9.31 12.21 14.18
C ILE A 273 8.23 12.64 15.16
N ALA A 274 8.39 12.34 16.44
CA ALA A 274 7.43 12.70 17.47
C ALA A 274 7.29 14.23 17.59
N THR A 275 8.41 14.95 17.49
CA THR A 275 8.47 16.39 17.76
C THR A 275 8.10 17.25 16.55
N TYR A 276 8.70 16.99 15.38
CA TYR A 276 8.65 17.94 14.24
C TYR A 276 7.73 17.51 13.11
N PHE A 277 7.30 16.25 13.07
CA PHE A 277 6.47 15.80 11.96
C PHE A 277 4.98 16.08 12.18
N PRO A 278 4.23 16.35 11.10
CA PRO A 278 2.85 16.76 11.20
C PRO A 278 1.97 15.66 11.81
N HIS A 279 1.04 16.07 12.65
CA HIS A 279 0.00 15.21 13.18
C HIS A 279 -1.24 15.21 12.27
N PRO A 280 -2.14 14.22 12.39
CA PRO A 280 -3.27 14.04 11.48
C PRO A 280 -4.17 15.28 11.31
N ARG A 281 -4.36 16.10 12.33
CA ARG A 281 -5.20 17.30 12.27
C ARG A 281 -4.65 18.37 11.32
N HIS A 282 -3.33 18.48 11.18
CA HIS A 282 -2.70 19.50 10.31
C HIS A 282 -2.48 19.01 8.88
N HIS A 283 -2.34 17.69 8.67
CA HIS A 283 -1.91 17.16 7.37
C HIS A 283 -2.81 16.04 6.83
N GLY A 284 -3.72 15.51 7.65
CA GLY A 284 -4.66 14.46 7.22
C GLY A 284 -5.73 15.02 6.29
N ARG A 285 -5.44 15.02 4.98
CA ARG A 285 -6.38 15.45 3.92
C ARG A 285 -6.92 14.24 3.19
N PHE A 286 -8.23 14.27 2.93
CA PHE A 286 -8.89 13.27 2.13
C PHE A 286 -9.75 13.94 1.08
N ARG A 287 -9.65 13.47 -0.15
CA ARG A 287 -10.54 13.87 -1.22
C ARG A 287 -11.83 13.07 -1.11
N LEU A 288 -12.96 13.75 -1.13
CA LEU A 288 -14.28 13.12 -1.19
C LEU A 288 -14.67 12.77 -2.63
N ALA A 289 -15.56 11.81 -2.79
CA ALA A 289 -16.09 11.40 -4.10
C ALA A 289 -16.81 12.53 -4.86
N ASN A 290 -17.28 13.57 -4.16
CA ASN A 290 -17.84 14.78 -4.77
C ASN A 290 -16.78 15.79 -5.23
N GLY A 291 -15.49 15.52 -5.02
CA GLY A 291 -14.36 16.36 -5.39
C GLY A 291 -13.95 17.38 -4.33
N GLU A 292 -14.67 17.49 -3.21
CA GLU A 292 -14.29 18.34 -2.08
C GLU A 292 -13.16 17.70 -1.26
N GLU A 293 -12.45 18.51 -0.48
CA GLU A 293 -11.47 18.01 0.48
C GLU A 293 -12.08 18.00 1.88
N THR A 294 -11.78 16.95 2.65
CA THR A 294 -12.07 16.87 4.08
C THR A 294 -10.78 16.67 4.86
N PHE A 295 -10.79 17.08 6.13
CA PHE A 295 -9.64 16.98 7.02
C PHE A 295 -10.00 16.11 8.21
N VAL A 296 -8.96 15.63 8.90
CA VAL A 296 -9.15 14.93 10.16
C VAL A 296 -9.73 15.88 11.21
N ASP A 297 -10.93 15.55 11.74
CA ASP A 297 -11.68 16.39 12.68
C ASP A 297 -12.12 15.57 13.91
N GLU A 298 -11.62 15.93 15.10
CA GLU A 298 -12.00 15.27 16.35
C GLU A 298 -13.46 15.52 16.77
N THR A 299 -14.06 16.61 16.29
CA THR A 299 -15.39 17.09 16.72
C THR A 299 -16.52 16.70 15.77
N GLY A 300 -16.16 16.22 14.58
CA GLY A 300 -17.12 15.83 13.55
C GLY A 300 -17.87 14.53 13.86
N GLU A 301 -18.78 14.15 12.96
CA GLU A 301 -19.45 12.86 13.07
C GLU A 301 -18.45 11.70 12.87
N PRO A 302 -18.66 10.56 13.58
CA PRO A 302 -17.77 9.40 13.43
C PRO A 302 -17.70 8.90 12.00
N ALA A 303 -16.48 8.90 11.43
CA ALA A 303 -16.20 8.40 10.11
C ALA A 303 -14.80 7.74 10.04
N ALA A 304 -14.68 6.70 9.24
CA ALA A 304 -13.42 5.97 9.04
C ALA A 304 -13.26 5.50 7.61
N PHE A 305 -12.03 5.50 7.13
CA PHE A 305 -11.61 5.00 5.84
C PHE A 305 -10.94 3.64 5.98
N ILE A 306 -11.37 2.66 5.20
CA ILE A 306 -10.80 1.30 5.19
C ILE A 306 -9.71 1.27 4.11
N PHE A 307 -8.45 1.21 4.53
CA PHE A 307 -7.34 1.16 3.60
C PHE A 307 -6.84 -0.27 3.31
N LYS A 308 -7.16 -1.24 4.19
CA LYS A 308 -6.73 -2.63 4.04
C LYS A 308 -7.77 -3.60 4.61
N THR A 309 -7.92 -4.76 3.95
CA THR A 309 -8.67 -5.90 4.49
C THR A 309 -7.83 -7.16 4.42
N VAL A 310 -7.95 -8.02 5.44
CA VAL A 310 -7.25 -9.29 5.53
C VAL A 310 -8.25 -10.37 5.94
N SER A 311 -8.18 -11.53 5.32
CA SER A 311 -8.97 -12.70 5.73
C SER A 311 -8.12 -13.57 6.65
N ASP A 312 -8.39 -13.50 7.97
CA ASP A 312 -7.76 -14.36 8.96
C ASP A 312 -8.53 -15.69 9.08
N PRO A 313 -7.84 -16.85 9.09
CA PRO A 313 -8.51 -18.16 9.16
C PRO A 313 -9.34 -18.38 10.43
N PHE A 314 -8.99 -17.74 11.54
CA PHE A 314 -9.61 -17.93 12.85
C PHE A 314 -10.60 -16.83 13.22
N VAL A 315 -10.23 -15.59 12.97
CA VAL A 315 -11.05 -14.41 13.33
C VAL A 315 -12.03 -14.07 12.22
N GLY A 316 -11.74 -14.42 10.97
CA GLY A 316 -12.48 -14.04 9.78
C GLY A 316 -11.90 -12.76 9.16
N ARG A 317 -12.75 -11.93 8.55
CA ARG A 317 -12.30 -10.68 7.93
C ARG A 317 -11.87 -9.66 9.00
N LEU A 318 -10.71 -9.07 8.81
CA LEU A 318 -10.19 -7.93 9.56
C LEU A 318 -10.14 -6.72 8.62
N SER A 319 -10.73 -5.60 9.02
CA SER A 319 -10.62 -4.33 8.28
C SER A 319 -9.78 -3.34 9.07
N PHE A 320 -8.79 -2.77 8.41
CA PHE A 320 -7.88 -1.77 8.94
C PHE A 320 -8.41 -0.40 8.56
N LEU A 321 -8.67 0.41 9.56
CA LEU A 321 -9.35 1.69 9.42
C LEU A 321 -8.47 2.85 9.90
N LYS A 322 -8.46 3.91 9.11
CA LYS A 322 -8.04 5.24 9.53
C LYS A 322 -9.29 5.98 10.02
N VAL A 323 -9.31 6.41 11.27
CA VAL A 323 -10.39 7.24 11.80
C VAL A 323 -10.23 8.65 11.22
N ILE A 324 -11.21 9.11 10.45
CA ILE A 324 -11.18 10.42 9.78
C ILE A 324 -11.77 11.49 10.68
N SER A 325 -12.89 11.17 11.33
CA SER A 325 -13.65 12.14 12.09
C SER A 325 -14.27 11.52 13.33
N GLY A 326 -14.43 12.34 14.37
CA GLY A 326 -15.08 11.98 15.62
C GLY A 326 -14.33 10.92 16.44
N VAL A 327 -15.11 10.15 17.16
CA VAL A 327 -14.62 9.06 18.03
C VAL A 327 -15.39 7.79 17.68
N LEU A 328 -14.68 6.71 17.44
CA LEU A 328 -15.26 5.38 17.27
C LEU A 328 -15.26 4.61 18.58
N GLU A 329 -16.38 3.95 18.88
CA GLU A 329 -16.57 3.12 20.07
C GLU A 329 -17.23 1.80 19.69
N PRO A 330 -16.95 0.71 20.44
CA PRO A 330 -17.66 -0.56 20.27
C PRO A 330 -19.19 -0.38 20.41
N GLY A 331 -19.94 -1.01 19.53
CA GLY A 331 -21.39 -0.95 19.51
C GLY A 331 -21.97 0.17 18.65
N MET A 332 -21.18 1.09 18.13
CA MET A 332 -21.64 2.09 17.16
C MET A 332 -22.14 1.45 15.87
N GLU A 333 -23.17 2.02 15.28
CA GLU A 333 -23.63 1.70 13.93
C GLU A 333 -23.08 2.72 12.94
N LEU A 334 -22.39 2.23 11.91
CA LEU A 334 -21.89 3.02 10.79
C LEU A 334 -22.50 2.51 9.49
N ILE A 335 -22.60 3.37 8.50
CA ILE A 335 -23.10 3.07 7.17
C ILE A 335 -21.92 3.06 6.21
N ASN A 336 -21.77 1.99 5.45
CA ASN A 336 -20.80 1.91 4.35
C ASN A 336 -21.33 2.75 3.18
N ALA A 337 -20.61 3.81 2.80
CA ALA A 337 -21.01 4.73 1.75
C ALA A 337 -21.21 4.06 0.37
N ARG A 338 -20.42 3.01 0.06
CA ARG A 338 -20.54 2.28 -1.21
C ARG A 338 -21.79 1.40 -1.27
N THR A 339 -22.11 0.69 -0.18
CA THR A 339 -23.18 -0.32 -0.19
C THR A 339 -24.49 0.19 0.40
N GLY A 340 -24.48 1.29 1.14
CA GLY A 340 -25.61 1.79 1.91
C GLY A 340 -26.00 0.90 3.11
N LYS A 341 -25.24 -0.18 3.37
CA LYS A 341 -25.54 -1.11 4.46
C LYS A 341 -25.04 -0.57 5.79
N LYS A 342 -25.84 -0.79 6.83
CA LYS A 342 -25.45 -0.52 8.21
C LYS A 342 -24.62 -1.68 8.75
N ASP A 343 -23.57 -1.36 9.45
CA ASP A 343 -22.76 -2.32 10.17
C ASP A 343 -22.52 -1.83 11.60
N ARG A 344 -22.55 -2.77 12.55
CA ARG A 344 -22.29 -2.48 13.94
C ARG A 344 -20.87 -2.81 14.30
N LEU A 345 -20.11 -1.82 14.73
CA LEU A 345 -18.75 -2.04 15.21
C LEU A 345 -18.74 -2.98 16.42
N GLY A 346 -18.04 -4.08 16.30
CA GLY A 346 -17.82 -5.02 17.40
C GLY A 346 -16.70 -4.52 18.32
N HIS A 347 -15.67 -5.33 18.49
CA HIS A 347 -14.44 -4.92 19.17
C HIS A 347 -13.63 -3.98 18.28
N LEU A 348 -12.85 -3.10 18.92
CA LEU A 348 -11.84 -2.29 18.27
C LEU A 348 -10.47 -2.79 18.72
N TYR A 349 -9.58 -3.07 17.79
CA TYR A 349 -8.23 -3.54 18.08
C TYR A 349 -7.17 -2.57 17.58
N VAL A 350 -6.07 -2.54 18.31
CA VAL A 350 -4.79 -2.04 17.83
C VAL A 350 -3.91 -3.27 17.62
N MET A 351 -3.36 -3.42 16.42
CA MET A 351 -2.57 -4.58 16.03
C MET A 351 -1.07 -4.27 16.11
N MET A 352 -0.28 -5.26 16.55
CA MET A 352 1.16 -5.32 16.39
C MET A 352 1.52 -6.69 15.79
N GLY A 353 1.79 -6.73 14.49
CA GLY A 353 1.89 -8.01 13.80
C GLY A 353 0.63 -8.85 14.01
N LYS A 354 0.77 -10.05 14.57
CA LYS A 354 -0.36 -10.95 14.93
C LYS A 354 -1.08 -10.56 16.23
N GLU A 355 -0.46 -9.74 17.07
CA GLU A 355 -1.01 -9.45 18.39
C GLU A 355 -2.10 -8.38 18.30
N ALA A 356 -3.28 -8.69 18.81
CA ALA A 356 -4.41 -7.78 18.88
C ALA A 356 -4.62 -7.31 20.33
N THR A 357 -4.63 -6.00 20.55
CA THR A 357 -4.95 -5.40 21.84
C THR A 357 -6.30 -4.68 21.74
N ASP A 358 -7.24 -5.03 22.62
CA ASP A 358 -8.57 -4.42 22.67
C ASP A 358 -8.50 -2.98 23.16
N VAL A 359 -9.19 -2.07 22.49
CA VAL A 359 -9.28 -0.65 22.88
C VAL A 359 -10.74 -0.22 23.02
N LYS A 360 -10.99 0.70 23.97
CA LYS A 360 -12.34 1.15 24.28
C LYS A 360 -12.88 2.22 23.33
N SER A 361 -11.98 2.93 22.69
CA SER A 361 -12.32 3.99 21.73
C SER A 361 -11.12 4.30 20.85
N ALA A 362 -11.38 4.88 19.68
CA ALA A 362 -10.38 5.42 18.78
C ALA A 362 -10.80 6.82 18.33
N LYS A 363 -9.91 7.78 18.41
CA LYS A 363 -10.14 9.17 18.01
C LYS A 363 -9.74 9.40 16.56
N ALA A 364 -10.25 10.46 15.98
CA ALA A 364 -9.84 10.96 14.67
C ALA A 364 -8.30 11.02 14.56
N GLY A 365 -7.76 10.55 13.45
CA GLY A 365 -6.33 10.44 13.21
C GLY A 365 -5.70 9.09 13.60
N ASP A 366 -6.36 8.28 14.41
CA ASP A 366 -5.81 6.98 14.82
C ASP A 366 -6.07 5.87 13.80
N ILE A 367 -5.30 4.80 13.90
CA ILE A 367 -5.44 3.58 13.09
C ILE A 367 -5.87 2.44 14.00
N ILE A 368 -6.94 1.75 13.60
CA ILE A 368 -7.52 0.61 14.32
C ILE A 368 -7.89 -0.51 13.37
N VAL A 369 -8.22 -1.65 13.95
CA VAL A 369 -8.70 -2.84 13.23
C VAL A 369 -10.05 -3.26 13.80
N VAL A 370 -10.99 -3.55 12.91
CA VAL A 370 -12.33 -4.03 13.26
C VAL A 370 -12.50 -5.44 12.69
N PRO A 371 -12.86 -6.43 13.54
CA PRO A 371 -13.12 -7.79 13.08
C PRO A 371 -14.52 -7.93 12.51
N LYS A 372 -14.64 -8.77 11.48
CA LYS A 372 -15.90 -9.23 10.88
C LYS A 372 -16.87 -8.14 10.43
N PRO A 373 -16.42 -7.03 9.86
CA PRO A 373 -17.37 -6.10 9.26
C PRO A 373 -18.04 -6.75 8.05
N THR A 374 -19.30 -6.37 7.81
CA THR A 374 -20.11 -6.96 6.74
C THR A 374 -19.79 -6.27 5.41
N ASP A 375 -19.42 -7.05 4.38
CA ASP A 375 -19.29 -6.58 2.99
C ASP A 375 -18.39 -5.33 2.81
N THR A 376 -17.30 -5.27 3.59
CA THR A 376 -16.31 -4.20 3.50
C THR A 376 -15.11 -4.62 2.65
N ARG A 377 -14.48 -3.65 1.97
CA ARG A 377 -13.25 -3.82 1.20
C ARG A 377 -12.36 -2.59 1.33
N ALA A 378 -11.10 -2.73 0.94
CA ALA A 378 -10.20 -1.58 0.86
C ALA A 378 -10.77 -0.51 -0.09
N GLY A 379 -10.68 0.76 0.31
CA GLY A 379 -11.28 1.90 -0.37
C GLY A 379 -12.67 2.30 0.13
N ASP A 380 -13.33 1.49 0.97
CA ASP A 380 -14.63 1.84 1.53
C ASP A 380 -14.51 2.91 2.63
N THR A 381 -15.52 3.77 2.73
CA THR A 381 -15.70 4.69 3.85
C THR A 381 -16.92 4.29 4.66
N MET A 382 -16.79 4.29 5.96
CA MET A 382 -17.88 4.07 6.90
C MET A 382 -18.11 5.32 7.73
N SER A 383 -19.31 5.83 7.77
CA SER A 383 -19.68 7.00 8.57
C SER A 383 -21.05 6.82 9.22
N LYS A 384 -21.36 7.66 10.21
CA LYS A 384 -22.64 7.60 10.90
C LYS A 384 -23.81 7.97 10.00
N SER A 385 -23.66 8.99 9.15
CA SER A 385 -24.67 9.41 8.16
C SER A 385 -24.69 8.53 6.91
N GLY A 386 -23.55 7.99 6.50
CA GLY A 386 -23.34 7.35 5.19
C GLY A 386 -22.99 8.33 4.06
N ASP A 387 -22.93 9.63 4.36
CA ASP A 387 -22.72 10.68 3.36
C ASP A 387 -21.24 10.98 3.10
N VAL A 388 -20.36 10.59 4.04
CA VAL A 388 -18.92 10.74 3.87
C VAL A 388 -18.39 9.60 3.02
N ALA A 389 -17.96 9.90 1.80
CA ALA A 389 -17.35 8.94 0.88
C ALA A 389 -15.99 9.48 0.43
N ILE A 390 -14.89 8.86 0.88
CA ILE A 390 -13.54 9.20 0.44
C ILE A 390 -13.32 8.60 -0.94
N ASP A 391 -12.71 9.38 -1.82
CA ASP A 391 -12.30 8.95 -3.15
C ASP A 391 -11.02 8.10 -3.02
N PRO A 392 -11.09 6.77 -3.22
CA PRO A 392 -9.90 5.94 -3.12
C PRO A 392 -8.95 6.25 -4.26
N LEU A 393 -7.64 6.23 -3.97
CA LEU A 393 -6.62 6.41 -5.02
C LEU A 393 -6.77 5.35 -6.11
N PRO A 394 -6.58 5.74 -7.38
CA PRO A 394 -6.52 4.80 -8.46
C PRO A 394 -5.30 3.88 -8.28
N LEU A 395 -5.55 2.60 -8.08
CA LEU A 395 -4.49 1.61 -8.01
C LEU A 395 -3.98 1.22 -9.39
N PRO A 396 -2.72 0.79 -9.52
CA PRO A 396 -2.18 0.33 -10.79
C PRO A 396 -3.00 -0.83 -11.35
N VAL A 397 -3.25 -0.79 -12.64
CA VAL A 397 -3.97 -1.86 -13.34
C VAL A 397 -3.04 -3.06 -13.51
N PRO A 398 -3.40 -4.26 -13.01
CA PRO A 398 -2.59 -5.45 -13.19
C PRO A 398 -2.53 -5.88 -14.66
N GLN A 399 -1.36 -6.36 -15.11
CA GLN A 399 -1.10 -6.66 -16.52
C GLN A 399 -0.43 -8.03 -16.74
N TYR A 400 -0.38 -8.88 -15.72
CA TYR A 400 0.23 -10.21 -15.81
C TYR A 400 -0.85 -11.30 -15.75
N PRO A 401 -1.48 -11.68 -16.91
CA PRO A 401 -2.53 -12.68 -16.95
C PRO A 401 -1.95 -14.09 -17.01
N VAL A 402 -2.47 -14.98 -16.16
CA VAL A 402 -2.22 -16.42 -16.18
C VAL A 402 -3.52 -17.17 -15.95
N ALA A 403 -3.68 -18.33 -16.52
CA ALA A 403 -4.81 -19.19 -16.19
C ALA A 403 -4.44 -20.15 -15.05
N ILE A 404 -5.43 -20.47 -14.22
CA ILE A 404 -5.27 -21.37 -13.08
C ILE A 404 -6.23 -22.53 -13.17
N GLU A 405 -5.74 -23.73 -12.83
CA GLU A 405 -6.54 -24.94 -12.76
C GLU A 405 -6.22 -25.68 -11.45
N ALA A 406 -7.25 -26.22 -10.79
CA ALA A 406 -7.03 -27.12 -9.68
C ALA A 406 -6.38 -28.43 -10.19
N ALA A 407 -5.43 -28.98 -9.45
CA ALA A 407 -4.81 -30.26 -9.81
C ALA A 407 -5.85 -31.40 -9.83
N ASN A 408 -6.89 -31.32 -9.00
CA ASN A 408 -8.01 -32.23 -8.96
C ASN A 408 -9.31 -31.49 -9.23
N LYS A 409 -10.13 -32.00 -10.14
CA LYS A 409 -11.42 -31.43 -10.51
C LYS A 409 -12.40 -31.27 -9.32
N LYS A 410 -12.23 -32.05 -8.26
CA LYS A 410 -13.05 -31.97 -7.03
C LYS A 410 -12.76 -30.72 -6.19
N ASP A 411 -11.63 -30.08 -6.41
CA ASP A 411 -11.17 -28.91 -5.66
C ASP A 411 -11.47 -27.57 -6.36
N GLU A 412 -12.13 -27.61 -7.54
CA GLU A 412 -12.51 -26.41 -8.32
C GLU A 412 -13.36 -25.42 -7.50
N ASP A 413 -14.34 -25.90 -6.71
CA ASP A 413 -15.19 -25.03 -5.90
C ASP A 413 -14.43 -24.36 -4.76
N LYS A 414 -13.49 -25.10 -4.14
CA LYS A 414 -12.61 -24.54 -3.11
C LYS A 414 -11.66 -23.50 -3.69
N LEU A 415 -11.08 -23.79 -4.87
CA LEU A 415 -10.25 -22.86 -5.61
C LEU A 415 -11.03 -21.57 -5.91
N GLY A 416 -12.25 -21.69 -6.47
CA GLY A 416 -13.10 -20.54 -6.78
C GLY A 416 -13.42 -19.68 -5.56
N THR A 417 -13.74 -20.33 -4.43
CA THR A 417 -14.03 -19.64 -3.15
C THR A 417 -12.80 -18.90 -2.62
N PHE A 418 -11.62 -19.54 -2.67
CA PHE A 418 -10.37 -18.91 -2.24
C PHE A 418 -10.01 -17.70 -3.13
N LEU A 419 -10.09 -17.84 -4.45
CA LEU A 419 -9.80 -16.79 -5.39
C LEU A 419 -10.71 -15.58 -5.21
N ALA A 420 -12.01 -15.79 -5.02
CA ALA A 420 -12.96 -14.71 -4.73
C ALA A 420 -12.56 -13.91 -3.48
N ARG A 421 -12.19 -14.60 -2.40
CA ARG A 421 -11.71 -13.95 -1.17
C ARG A 421 -10.37 -13.20 -1.37
N ALA A 422 -9.48 -13.78 -2.15
CA ALA A 422 -8.20 -13.14 -2.47
C ALA A 422 -8.40 -11.82 -3.22
N ALA A 423 -9.29 -11.79 -4.22
CA ALA A 423 -9.64 -10.57 -4.95
C ALA A 423 -10.38 -9.52 -4.10
N GLU A 424 -11.13 -9.93 -3.07
CA GLU A 424 -11.73 -9.00 -2.11
C GLU A 424 -10.69 -8.32 -1.21
N ASN A 425 -9.58 -9.02 -0.91
CA ASN A 425 -8.51 -8.50 -0.06
C ASN A 425 -7.49 -7.67 -0.84
N ASP A 426 -7.28 -7.98 -2.11
CA ASP A 426 -6.30 -7.31 -2.97
C ASP A 426 -6.96 -6.78 -4.25
N PRO A 427 -7.23 -5.48 -4.33
CA PRO A 427 -7.88 -4.88 -5.49
C PRO A 427 -7.01 -4.89 -6.76
N THR A 428 -5.71 -5.19 -6.65
CA THR A 428 -4.80 -5.38 -7.80
C THR A 428 -4.81 -6.82 -8.33
N LEU A 429 -5.69 -7.66 -7.80
CA LEU A 429 -5.87 -9.03 -8.26
C LEU A 429 -7.24 -9.15 -8.97
N ILE A 430 -7.22 -9.32 -10.28
CA ILE A 430 -8.44 -9.46 -11.08
C ILE A 430 -8.62 -10.93 -11.45
N ILE A 431 -9.82 -11.46 -11.18
CA ILE A 431 -10.16 -12.85 -11.46
C ILE A 431 -11.36 -12.88 -12.41
N ASN A 432 -11.17 -13.46 -13.59
CA ASN A 432 -12.18 -13.60 -14.62
C ASN A 432 -12.28 -15.05 -15.09
N ARG A 433 -13.49 -15.50 -15.35
CA ARG A 433 -13.72 -16.77 -16.04
C ARG A 433 -14.04 -16.47 -17.51
N SER A 434 -13.19 -16.94 -18.41
CA SER A 434 -13.42 -16.84 -19.84
C SER A 434 -14.54 -17.80 -20.25
N GLU A 435 -15.61 -17.29 -20.85
CA GLU A 435 -16.71 -18.12 -21.39
C GLU A 435 -16.28 -18.93 -22.61
N GLU A 436 -15.37 -18.38 -23.42
CA GLU A 436 -14.92 -19.00 -24.67
C GLU A 436 -13.87 -20.11 -24.43
N THR A 437 -12.91 -19.87 -23.54
CA THR A 437 -11.83 -20.85 -23.28
C THR A 437 -12.10 -21.72 -22.06
N HIS A 438 -13.13 -21.41 -21.28
CA HIS A 438 -13.50 -22.03 -20.00
C HIS A 438 -12.38 -21.99 -18.94
N GLN A 439 -11.39 -21.11 -19.13
CA GLN A 439 -10.30 -20.92 -18.18
C GLN A 439 -10.68 -19.91 -17.11
N THR A 440 -10.26 -20.16 -15.87
CA THR A 440 -10.18 -19.12 -14.84
C THR A 440 -8.85 -18.39 -15.00
N VAL A 441 -8.92 -17.10 -15.34
CA VAL A 441 -7.75 -16.24 -15.57
C VAL A 441 -7.57 -15.32 -14.39
N ILE A 442 -6.37 -15.33 -13.83
CA ILE A 442 -5.89 -14.40 -12.83
C ILE A 442 -5.04 -13.36 -13.54
N THR A 443 -5.37 -12.08 -13.38
CA THR A 443 -4.50 -10.99 -13.81
C THR A 443 -3.94 -10.32 -12.56
N ALA A 444 -2.64 -10.40 -12.39
CA ALA A 444 -1.87 -9.92 -11.25
C ALA A 444 -0.92 -8.80 -11.65
N MET A 445 -0.26 -8.16 -10.69
CA MET A 445 0.81 -7.18 -10.95
C MET A 445 2.05 -7.85 -11.53
N GLY A 446 2.35 -9.09 -11.09
CA GLY A 446 3.51 -9.85 -11.56
C GLY A 446 3.54 -11.29 -11.08
N GLU A 447 4.67 -11.95 -11.35
CA GLU A 447 4.87 -13.37 -11.06
C GLU A 447 4.90 -13.66 -9.55
N ALA A 448 5.53 -12.77 -8.75
CA ALA A 448 5.66 -12.97 -7.31
C ALA A 448 4.29 -12.94 -6.61
N GLN A 449 3.34 -12.08 -7.05
CA GLN A 449 1.98 -12.05 -6.53
C GLN A 449 1.23 -13.36 -6.83
N ASN A 450 1.33 -13.88 -8.05
CA ASN A 450 0.73 -15.16 -8.42
C ASN A 450 1.33 -16.34 -7.64
N ALA A 451 2.66 -16.37 -7.48
CA ALA A 451 3.33 -17.41 -6.72
C ALA A 451 2.94 -17.39 -5.23
N THR A 452 2.78 -16.21 -4.66
CA THR A 452 2.27 -16.01 -3.29
C THR A 452 0.82 -16.51 -3.16
N LEU A 453 -0.03 -16.20 -4.14
CA LEU A 453 -1.42 -16.64 -4.16
C LEU A 453 -1.53 -18.17 -4.15
N ILE A 454 -0.71 -18.85 -4.97
CA ILE A 454 -0.68 -20.33 -5.03
C ILE A 454 -0.19 -20.94 -3.71
N ALA A 455 0.84 -20.35 -3.10
CA ALA A 455 1.36 -20.81 -1.83
C ALA A 455 0.30 -20.72 -0.72
N ARG A 456 -0.36 -19.56 -0.60
CA ARG A 456 -1.46 -19.34 0.36
C ARG A 456 -2.67 -20.23 0.08
N LEU A 457 -3.02 -20.50 -1.18
CA LEU A 457 -4.06 -21.44 -1.54
C LEU A 457 -3.76 -22.83 -0.95
N LYS A 458 -2.54 -23.33 -1.18
CA LYS A 458 -2.12 -24.64 -0.67
C LYS A 458 -2.13 -24.70 0.85
N GLU A 459 -1.61 -23.68 1.50
CA GLU A 459 -1.53 -23.58 2.96
C GLU A 459 -2.93 -23.54 3.61
N GLN A 460 -3.81 -22.66 3.14
CA GLN A 460 -5.11 -22.41 3.77
C GLN A 460 -6.16 -23.46 3.44
N THR A 461 -6.09 -24.09 2.26
CA THR A 461 -7.14 -24.98 1.76
C THR A 461 -6.68 -26.41 1.48
N GLY A 462 -5.36 -26.65 1.44
CA GLY A 462 -4.77 -27.92 1.00
C GLY A 462 -4.92 -28.17 -0.52
N VAL A 463 -5.46 -27.22 -1.28
CA VAL A 463 -5.66 -27.35 -2.73
C VAL A 463 -4.35 -27.12 -3.46
N GLU A 464 -4.00 -28.05 -4.34
CA GLU A 464 -2.91 -27.86 -5.30
C GLU A 464 -3.47 -27.33 -6.63
N ALA A 465 -2.87 -26.26 -7.14
CA ALA A 465 -3.24 -25.66 -8.40
C ALA A 465 -2.01 -25.47 -9.31
N LYS A 466 -2.27 -25.37 -10.60
CA LYS A 466 -1.25 -25.14 -11.63
C LYS A 466 -1.57 -23.86 -12.39
N LEU A 467 -0.52 -23.07 -12.64
CA LEU A 467 -0.59 -21.96 -13.58
C LEU A 467 -0.30 -22.47 -14.98
N ILE A 468 -1.13 -22.09 -15.91
CA ILE A 468 -1.02 -22.48 -17.32
C ILE A 468 -1.14 -21.23 -18.20
N PRO A 469 -0.63 -21.26 -19.44
CA PRO A 469 -0.80 -20.14 -20.37
C PRO A 469 -2.28 -19.83 -20.65
N VAL A 470 -2.61 -18.55 -20.77
CA VAL A 470 -3.93 -18.13 -21.21
C VAL A 470 -4.13 -18.51 -22.67
N ARG A 471 -5.23 -19.17 -22.96
CA ARG A 471 -5.61 -19.50 -24.35
C ARG A 471 -6.18 -18.26 -25.01
N ILE A 472 -5.70 -17.96 -26.21
CA ILE A 472 -6.26 -16.89 -27.03
C ILE A 472 -7.48 -17.46 -27.78
N PRO A 473 -8.69 -16.90 -27.57
CA PRO A 473 -9.86 -17.33 -28.30
C PRO A 473 -9.77 -16.84 -29.77
N TYR A 474 -9.26 -17.67 -30.63
CA TYR A 474 -9.24 -17.36 -32.06
C TYR A 474 -10.66 -17.47 -32.62
N ARG A 475 -11.06 -16.47 -33.37
CA ARG A 475 -12.33 -16.47 -34.12
C ARG A 475 -12.04 -16.59 -35.59
N GLU A 476 -12.84 -17.41 -36.24
CA GLU A 476 -12.82 -17.54 -37.69
C GLU A 476 -13.64 -16.45 -38.34
N THR A 477 -13.25 -16.05 -39.55
CA THR A 477 -14.00 -15.13 -40.39
C THR A 477 -13.95 -15.58 -41.83
N ILE A 478 -14.96 -15.19 -42.60
CA ILE A 478 -15.01 -15.45 -44.02
C ILE A 478 -14.57 -14.23 -44.81
N ARG A 479 -13.93 -14.47 -45.97
CA ARG A 479 -13.50 -13.40 -46.89
C ARG A 479 -14.31 -13.39 -48.20
N LYS A 480 -15.11 -14.41 -48.44
CA LYS A 480 -15.92 -14.59 -49.64
C LYS A 480 -17.29 -15.10 -49.26
N THR A 481 -18.27 -14.79 -50.07
CA THR A 481 -19.61 -15.37 -49.97
C THR A 481 -19.55 -16.89 -50.14
N ALA A 482 -20.28 -17.59 -49.29
CA ALA A 482 -20.45 -19.05 -49.38
C ALA A 482 -21.91 -19.43 -49.16
N GLU A 483 -22.32 -20.49 -49.84
CA GLU A 483 -23.68 -21.03 -49.74
C GLU A 483 -23.63 -22.51 -49.36
N ALA A 484 -24.55 -22.91 -48.48
CA ALA A 484 -24.69 -24.30 -48.07
C ALA A 484 -26.14 -24.68 -47.78
N GLN A 485 -26.50 -25.90 -48.08
CA GLN A 485 -27.77 -26.52 -47.69
C GLN A 485 -27.63 -27.22 -46.36
N GLY A 486 -28.46 -26.85 -45.39
CA GLY A 486 -28.64 -27.55 -44.12
C GLY A 486 -29.88 -28.42 -44.18
N ARG A 487 -29.73 -29.76 -44.13
CA ARG A 487 -30.85 -30.68 -44.10
C ARG A 487 -30.81 -31.58 -42.88
N HIS A 488 -31.86 -31.48 -42.05
CA HIS A 488 -32.05 -32.33 -40.88
C HIS A 488 -33.24 -33.25 -41.13
N LYS A 489 -33.01 -34.56 -41.12
CA LYS A 489 -34.05 -35.58 -41.17
C LYS A 489 -33.78 -36.64 -40.11
N LYS A 490 -34.64 -36.70 -39.11
CA LYS A 490 -34.53 -37.68 -38.01
C LYS A 490 -35.88 -38.34 -37.79
N GLN A 491 -35.91 -39.66 -37.83
CA GLN A 491 -37.13 -40.46 -37.61
C GLN A 491 -36.75 -41.62 -36.68
N THR A 492 -37.08 -41.48 -35.40
CA THR A 492 -36.87 -42.52 -34.39
C THR A 492 -38.16 -42.66 -33.62
N GLY A 493 -39.07 -43.61 -34.11
CA GLY A 493 -40.32 -43.92 -33.44
C GLY A 493 -41.24 -42.74 -33.11
N GLY A 494 -42.40 -42.61 -33.72
CA GLY A 494 -43.33 -41.51 -33.52
C GLY A 494 -43.16 -40.33 -34.50
N ALA A 495 -43.28 -39.08 -34.02
CA ALA A 495 -43.21 -37.87 -34.90
C ALA A 495 -41.79 -37.65 -35.41
N GLY A 496 -41.61 -37.66 -36.75
CA GLY A 496 -40.33 -37.35 -37.39
C GLY A 496 -40.00 -35.87 -37.36
N GLN A 497 -38.71 -35.55 -37.30
CA GLN A 497 -38.19 -34.19 -37.43
C GLN A 497 -37.66 -33.99 -38.83
N PHE A 498 -38.06 -32.87 -39.47
CA PHE A 498 -37.59 -32.50 -40.81
C PHE A 498 -37.35 -30.98 -40.86
N GLY A 499 -36.19 -30.57 -41.34
CA GLY A 499 -35.85 -29.20 -41.66
C GLY A 499 -34.89 -29.17 -42.83
N ASP A 500 -35.14 -28.28 -43.80
CA ASP A 500 -34.30 -28.11 -44.99
C ASP A 500 -34.24 -26.62 -45.31
N CYS A 501 -33.04 -26.04 -45.28
CA CYS A 501 -32.83 -24.64 -45.62
C CYS A 501 -31.48 -24.43 -46.32
N TRP A 502 -31.44 -23.46 -47.18
CA TRP A 502 -30.22 -22.93 -47.78
C TRP A 502 -29.83 -21.66 -47.03
N LEU A 503 -28.56 -21.56 -46.64
CA LEU A 503 -27.99 -20.37 -46.06
C LEU A 503 -26.88 -19.85 -46.95
N ARG A 504 -26.89 -18.55 -47.20
CA ARG A 504 -25.79 -17.81 -47.82
C ARG A 504 -25.16 -16.94 -46.71
N ILE A 505 -23.87 -17.08 -46.54
CA ILE A 505 -23.11 -16.26 -45.62
C ILE A 505 -22.20 -15.32 -46.39
N GLU A 506 -22.17 -14.06 -45.99
CA GLU A 506 -21.40 -12.98 -46.62
C GLU A 506 -20.51 -12.29 -45.59
N PRO A 507 -19.32 -11.76 -46.01
CA PRO A 507 -18.52 -10.93 -45.14
C PRO A 507 -19.29 -9.69 -44.68
N ASN A 508 -19.34 -9.42 -43.35
CA ASN A 508 -19.99 -8.25 -42.77
C ASN A 508 -18.98 -7.46 -41.88
N PRO A 509 -18.01 -6.76 -42.50
CA PRO A 509 -16.94 -6.10 -41.76
C PRO A 509 -17.46 -5.01 -40.83
N GLY A 510 -17.18 -5.17 -39.53
CA GLY A 510 -17.48 -4.16 -38.51
C GLY A 510 -18.92 -4.10 -38.01
N ALA A 511 -19.87 -4.84 -38.61
CA ALA A 511 -21.29 -4.82 -38.22
C ALA A 511 -21.74 -6.08 -37.44
N GLY A 512 -20.84 -7.04 -37.21
CA GLY A 512 -21.15 -8.28 -36.47
C GLY A 512 -22.08 -9.20 -37.26
N TYR A 513 -23.05 -9.81 -36.55
CA TYR A 513 -24.04 -10.72 -37.15
C TYR A 513 -25.30 -9.95 -37.57
N GLU A 514 -25.76 -10.19 -38.80
CA GLU A 514 -27.01 -9.68 -39.35
C GLU A 514 -27.75 -10.81 -40.08
N PHE A 515 -29.04 -11.00 -39.77
CA PHE A 515 -29.88 -12.00 -40.41
C PHE A 515 -30.80 -11.36 -41.45
N VAL A 516 -30.68 -11.79 -42.70
CA VAL A 516 -31.52 -11.33 -43.80
C VAL A 516 -32.29 -12.52 -44.38
N ALA A 517 -33.63 -12.40 -44.45
CA ALA A 517 -34.47 -13.44 -45.01
C ALA A 517 -34.78 -13.17 -46.49
N GLU A 518 -34.08 -13.85 -47.40
CA GLU A 518 -34.34 -13.80 -48.84
C GLU A 518 -35.23 -14.99 -49.24
N LEU A 519 -36.56 -14.83 -49.15
CA LEU A 519 -37.51 -15.89 -49.46
C LEU A 519 -38.13 -15.68 -50.84
N VAL A 520 -38.06 -16.69 -51.66
CA VAL A 520 -38.73 -16.71 -52.96
C VAL A 520 -39.90 -17.71 -52.92
N GLY A 521 -41.10 -17.26 -53.23
CA GLY A 521 -42.26 -18.13 -53.37
C GLY A 521 -42.82 -18.76 -52.08
N GLY A 522 -42.46 -18.23 -50.89
CA GLY A 522 -43.00 -18.75 -49.62
C GLY A 522 -42.48 -20.14 -49.23
N THR A 523 -41.29 -20.49 -49.64
CA THR A 523 -40.66 -21.81 -49.46
C THR A 523 -40.41 -22.15 -47.96
N ILE A 524 -40.21 -21.14 -47.10
CA ILE A 524 -40.12 -21.31 -45.64
C ILE A 524 -41.21 -20.46 -44.97
N PRO A 525 -42.13 -21.06 -44.19
CA PRO A 525 -43.12 -20.28 -43.43
C PRO A 525 -42.45 -19.29 -42.50
N ARG A 526 -42.97 -18.05 -42.45
CA ARG A 526 -42.41 -16.96 -41.62
C ARG A 526 -42.20 -17.31 -40.15
N GLY A 527 -43.04 -18.22 -39.62
CA GLY A 527 -42.94 -18.66 -38.22
C GLY A 527 -41.68 -19.48 -37.90
N HIS A 528 -40.94 -19.98 -38.90
CA HIS A 528 -39.70 -20.73 -38.72
C HIS A 528 -38.43 -19.87 -38.85
N LEU A 529 -38.52 -18.62 -39.33
CA LEU A 529 -37.38 -17.73 -39.48
C LEU A 529 -36.66 -17.43 -38.15
N PRO A 530 -37.38 -17.19 -37.04
CA PRO A 530 -36.69 -16.96 -35.75
C PRO A 530 -35.89 -18.18 -35.25
N ALA A 531 -36.28 -19.40 -35.63
CA ALA A 531 -35.54 -20.60 -35.28
C ALA A 531 -34.23 -20.73 -36.09
N ILE A 532 -34.26 -20.32 -37.38
CA ILE A 532 -33.06 -20.30 -38.21
C ILE A 532 -32.12 -19.21 -37.74
N ASP A 533 -32.64 -18.00 -37.50
CA ASP A 533 -31.89 -16.85 -36.99
C ASP A 533 -31.19 -17.19 -35.67
N LYS A 534 -31.86 -17.87 -34.74
CA LYS A 534 -31.26 -18.35 -33.48
C LYS A 534 -30.21 -19.43 -33.71
N GLY A 535 -30.41 -20.33 -34.66
CA GLY A 535 -29.50 -21.44 -34.94
C GLY A 535 -28.14 -21.02 -35.49
N VAL A 536 -28.08 -19.89 -36.20
CA VAL A 536 -26.82 -19.38 -36.77
C VAL A 536 -25.86 -18.89 -35.66
N PRO A 537 -26.22 -17.98 -34.74
CA PRO A 537 -25.36 -17.60 -33.63
C PRO A 537 -24.96 -18.76 -32.71
N ASP A 538 -25.86 -19.75 -32.53
CA ASP A 538 -25.54 -20.95 -31.77
C ASP A 538 -24.45 -21.81 -32.45
N ALA A 539 -24.39 -21.82 -33.76
CA ALA A 539 -23.35 -22.51 -34.52
C ALA A 539 -22.04 -21.69 -34.64
N MET A 540 -22.12 -20.35 -34.50
CA MET A 540 -20.96 -19.44 -34.51
C MET A 540 -20.19 -19.44 -33.19
N ARG A 541 -20.78 -19.92 -32.09
CA ARG A 541 -20.13 -20.04 -30.75
C ARG A 541 -19.23 -21.26 -30.72
#